data_426681d22aa3e7500c84dc1c80c78a8e
#
_entry.id   426681d22aa3e7500c84dc1c80c78a8e
#
_cell.length_a   1.000
_cell.length_b   1.000
_cell.length_c   1.000
_cell.angle_alpha   90.00
_cell.angle_beta   90.00
_cell.angle_gamma   90.00
#
_symmetry.space_group_name_H-M   'P 1'
#
loop_
_entity.id
_entity.type
_entity.pdbx_description
1 polymer ?
#
loop_
_entity_poly.entity_id
_entity_poly.type
_entity_poly.pdbx_seq_one_letter_code
_entity_poly.pdbx_strand_id
1 'polypeptide(L)'
;MKKIGVLGAGTIGMSLARMLYNSGHDVLVWSAVEAELVACETTRKHKNLPGMVIPDGVRFTRSLEEVCTDKDVLMFAIPSVFIRSTAAKARDYIVDGQIIADVGKGVEESTFMTMSQILEDELNKDGKHGNVKVVALSGPTHAEEIALDMPTTIVAASEDMDAAKYVQDVFTNTCMRVYTNADVIGVELCGAMKNVIALACGIANGIGCGDNAKAALITRGMAEISR
;
A
#
# COMPACT_ATOMS: atom_id res chain seq x y z
N MET A 1 10.68 -7.65 -16.14
CA MET A 1 9.89 -8.53 -15.25
C MET A 1 10.53 -8.52 -13.88
N LYS A 2 9.78 -8.25 -12.82
CA LYS A 2 10.22 -8.25 -11.42
C LYS A 2 9.41 -9.26 -10.64
N LYS A 3 9.96 -9.80 -9.55
CA LYS A 3 9.27 -10.70 -8.63
C LYS A 3 8.68 -9.89 -7.48
N ILE A 4 7.38 -9.89 -7.33
CA ILE A 4 6.66 -9.09 -6.33
C ILE A 4 5.96 -10.02 -5.34
N GLY A 5 6.26 -9.86 -4.07
CA GLY A 5 5.50 -10.48 -2.98
C GLY A 5 4.46 -9.50 -2.44
N VAL A 6 3.20 -9.89 -2.42
CA VAL A 6 2.10 -9.05 -1.89
C VAL A 6 1.59 -9.67 -0.60
N LEU A 7 1.77 -8.96 0.50
CA LEU A 7 1.23 -9.34 1.81
C LEU A 7 -0.14 -8.64 1.99
N GLY A 8 -1.20 -9.41 1.84
CA GLY A 8 -2.58 -8.97 1.97
C GLY A 8 -3.40 -9.23 0.70
N ALA A 9 -4.50 -9.99 0.84
CA ALA A 9 -5.44 -10.28 -0.24
C ALA A 9 -6.72 -9.42 -0.14
N GLY A 10 -6.68 -8.30 0.59
CA GLY A 10 -7.76 -7.32 0.64
C GLY A 10 -7.92 -6.56 -0.67
N THR A 11 -8.86 -5.60 -0.70
CA THR A 11 -9.20 -4.85 -1.92
C THR A 11 -7.98 -4.20 -2.58
N ILE A 12 -7.18 -3.47 -1.80
CA ILE A 12 -6.00 -2.78 -2.36
C ILE A 12 -4.91 -3.77 -2.80
N GLY A 13 -4.64 -4.82 -1.99
CA GLY A 13 -3.64 -5.83 -2.33
C GLY A 13 -3.97 -6.58 -3.61
N MET A 14 -5.22 -6.96 -3.80
CA MET A 14 -5.65 -7.67 -5.01
C MET A 14 -5.72 -6.76 -6.24
N SER A 15 -6.11 -5.50 -6.09
CA SER A 15 -6.06 -4.51 -7.19
C SER A 15 -4.63 -4.30 -7.67
N LEU A 16 -3.68 -4.13 -6.73
CA LEU A 16 -2.25 -3.99 -7.04
C LEU A 16 -1.67 -5.26 -7.66
N ALA A 17 -1.98 -6.44 -7.09
CA ALA A 17 -1.50 -7.72 -7.61
C ALA A 17 -1.93 -7.94 -9.07
N ARG A 18 -3.20 -7.70 -9.39
CA ARG A 18 -3.71 -7.78 -10.76
C ARG A 18 -3.01 -6.79 -11.68
N MET A 19 -2.91 -5.54 -11.29
CA MET A 19 -2.31 -4.48 -12.09
C MET A 19 -0.84 -4.75 -12.38
N LEU A 20 -0.06 -5.14 -11.38
CA LEU A 20 1.36 -5.45 -11.51
C LEU A 20 1.60 -6.71 -12.37
N TYR A 21 0.75 -7.73 -12.23
CA TYR A 21 0.80 -8.88 -13.12
C TYR A 21 0.54 -8.50 -14.59
N ASN A 22 -0.49 -7.69 -14.84
CA ASN A 22 -0.84 -7.23 -16.19
C ASN A 22 0.27 -6.36 -16.82
N SER A 23 1.10 -5.71 -16.01
CA SER A 23 2.28 -4.97 -16.48
C SER A 23 3.51 -5.84 -16.69
N GLY A 24 3.38 -7.16 -16.54
CA GLY A 24 4.43 -8.14 -16.87
C GLY A 24 5.33 -8.55 -15.71
N HIS A 25 4.90 -8.34 -14.45
CA HIS A 25 5.62 -8.82 -13.27
C HIS A 25 5.16 -10.22 -12.83
N ASP A 26 6.03 -10.94 -12.12
CA ASP A 26 5.69 -12.18 -11.44
C ASP A 26 5.15 -11.85 -10.04
N VAL A 27 3.90 -12.18 -9.76
CA VAL A 27 3.20 -11.77 -8.53
C VAL A 27 2.78 -12.97 -7.71
N LEU A 28 3.17 -12.98 -6.44
CA LEU A 28 2.78 -13.95 -5.44
C LEU A 28 2.05 -13.24 -4.30
N VAL A 29 0.84 -13.70 -3.97
CA VAL A 29 -0.02 -13.10 -2.93
C VAL A 29 -0.12 -14.03 -1.73
N TRP A 30 0.04 -13.45 -0.55
CA TRP A 30 -0.21 -14.09 0.74
C TRP A 30 -1.25 -13.31 1.55
N SER A 31 -2.03 -13.99 2.36
CA SER A 31 -2.92 -13.37 3.35
C SER A 31 -2.99 -14.20 4.62
N ALA A 32 -3.09 -13.52 5.76
CA ALA A 32 -3.39 -14.16 7.04
C ALA A 32 -4.85 -14.67 7.11
N VAL A 33 -5.73 -14.18 6.24
CA VAL A 33 -7.14 -14.59 6.15
C VAL A 33 -7.28 -15.65 5.06
N GLU A 34 -7.14 -16.91 5.46
CA GLU A 34 -7.14 -18.05 4.52
C GLU A 34 -8.42 -18.12 3.66
N ALA A 35 -9.58 -17.86 4.25
CA ALA A 35 -10.84 -17.91 3.52
C ALA A 35 -10.90 -16.89 2.37
N GLU A 36 -10.32 -15.70 2.54
CA GLU A 36 -10.24 -14.68 1.51
C GLU A 36 -9.28 -15.08 0.40
N LEU A 37 -8.13 -15.64 0.79
CA LEU A 37 -7.11 -16.14 -0.14
C LEU A 37 -7.68 -17.26 -1.03
N VAL A 38 -8.33 -18.26 -0.41
CA VAL A 38 -8.96 -19.39 -1.11
C VAL A 38 -10.05 -18.92 -2.04
N ALA A 39 -10.88 -17.96 -1.62
CA ALA A 39 -11.92 -17.39 -2.47
C ALA A 39 -11.33 -16.72 -3.72
N CYS A 40 -10.29 -15.89 -3.57
CA CYS A 40 -9.60 -15.24 -4.70
C CYS A 40 -8.93 -16.27 -5.63
N GLU A 41 -8.27 -17.27 -5.09
CA GLU A 41 -7.59 -18.32 -5.83
C GLU A 41 -8.56 -19.18 -6.66
N THR A 42 -9.69 -19.56 -6.05
CA THR A 42 -10.67 -20.47 -6.66
C THR A 42 -11.58 -19.78 -7.67
N THR A 43 -12.08 -18.59 -7.31
CA THR A 43 -13.08 -17.88 -8.14
C THR A 43 -12.46 -16.91 -9.12
N ARG A 44 -11.18 -16.56 -8.96
CA ARG A 44 -10.51 -15.46 -9.68
C ARG A 44 -11.26 -14.13 -9.60
N LYS A 45 -11.97 -13.93 -8.49
CA LYS A 45 -12.74 -12.71 -8.19
C LYS A 45 -12.52 -12.31 -6.74
N HIS A 46 -12.67 -11.03 -6.46
CA HIS A 46 -12.68 -10.52 -5.09
C HIS A 46 -14.08 -9.97 -4.76
N LYS A 47 -14.66 -10.39 -3.63
CA LYS A 47 -16.06 -10.08 -3.25
C LYS A 47 -16.41 -8.59 -3.24
N ASN A 48 -15.42 -7.75 -2.86
CA ASN A 48 -15.60 -6.31 -2.73
C ASN A 48 -15.05 -5.52 -3.94
N LEU A 49 -14.66 -6.18 -5.03
CA LEU A 49 -14.17 -5.56 -6.26
C LEU A 49 -14.98 -6.07 -7.46
N PRO A 50 -16.23 -5.63 -7.58
CA PRO A 50 -17.11 -6.06 -8.68
C PRO A 50 -16.49 -5.64 -10.02
N GLY A 51 -16.52 -6.56 -10.99
CA GLY A 51 -15.96 -6.35 -12.32
C GLY A 51 -14.46 -6.67 -12.45
N MET A 52 -13.72 -6.81 -11.35
CA MET A 52 -12.33 -7.24 -11.41
C MET A 52 -12.21 -8.76 -11.62
N VAL A 53 -11.38 -9.15 -12.57
CA VAL A 53 -10.95 -10.55 -12.78
C VAL A 53 -9.48 -10.67 -12.44
N ILE A 54 -9.13 -11.64 -11.60
CA ILE A 54 -7.75 -11.92 -11.21
C ILE A 54 -7.14 -12.82 -12.29
N PRO A 55 -6.06 -12.42 -12.96
CA PRO A 55 -5.40 -13.24 -13.98
C PRO A 55 -4.94 -14.60 -13.42
N ASP A 56 -5.00 -15.65 -14.24
CA ASP A 56 -4.62 -17.01 -13.83
C ASP A 56 -3.16 -17.12 -13.38
N GLY A 57 -2.30 -16.28 -13.90
CA GLY A 57 -0.87 -16.26 -13.55
C GLY A 57 -0.56 -15.55 -12.23
N VAL A 58 -1.50 -14.85 -11.59
CA VAL A 58 -1.34 -14.38 -10.22
C VAL A 58 -1.38 -15.61 -9.30
N ARG A 59 -0.27 -15.83 -8.60
CA ARG A 59 -0.08 -16.98 -7.71
C ARG A 59 -0.46 -16.64 -6.28
N PHE A 60 -0.87 -17.65 -5.52
CA PHE A 60 -1.25 -17.54 -4.12
C PHE A 60 -0.45 -18.51 -3.27
N THR A 61 -0.13 -18.11 -2.04
CA THR A 61 0.57 -18.98 -1.08
C THR A 61 0.03 -18.78 0.34
N ARG A 62 0.12 -19.84 1.16
CA ARG A 62 -0.13 -19.82 2.62
C ARG A 62 1.17 -19.64 3.40
N SER A 63 2.32 -19.73 2.72
CA SER A 63 3.63 -19.60 3.34
C SER A 63 4.08 -18.14 3.35
N LEU A 64 4.30 -17.58 4.54
CA LEU A 64 4.88 -16.26 4.72
C LEU A 64 6.35 -16.22 4.24
N GLU A 65 7.08 -17.34 4.41
CA GLU A 65 8.42 -17.52 3.88
C GLU A 65 8.44 -17.38 2.35
N GLU A 66 7.56 -18.11 1.65
CA GLU A 66 7.54 -18.12 0.18
C GLU A 66 7.21 -16.73 -0.40
N VAL A 67 6.30 -15.96 0.23
CA VAL A 67 5.97 -14.62 -0.26
C VAL A 67 7.08 -13.62 -0.01
N CYS A 68 7.92 -13.81 1.03
CA CYS A 68 9.01 -12.90 1.37
C CYS A 68 10.32 -13.24 0.65
N THR A 69 10.62 -14.52 0.45
CA THR A 69 11.92 -14.97 -0.07
C THR A 69 12.04 -14.75 -1.58
N ASP A 70 13.21 -14.29 -2.02
CA ASP A 70 13.57 -14.10 -3.44
C ASP A 70 12.57 -13.17 -4.19
N LYS A 71 12.30 -12.01 -3.59
CA LYS A 71 11.47 -10.97 -4.18
C LYS A 71 12.27 -9.69 -4.42
N ASP A 72 12.00 -9.04 -5.54
CA ASP A 72 12.55 -7.71 -5.84
C ASP A 72 11.90 -6.63 -4.96
N VAL A 73 10.59 -6.76 -4.71
CA VAL A 73 9.82 -5.87 -3.83
C VAL A 73 8.80 -6.66 -3.02
N LEU A 74 8.70 -6.33 -1.74
CA LEU A 74 7.59 -6.78 -0.88
C LEU A 74 6.58 -5.65 -0.73
N MET A 75 5.32 -5.90 -1.08
CA MET A 75 4.23 -4.96 -0.90
C MET A 75 3.43 -5.30 0.35
N PHE A 76 3.47 -4.44 1.35
CA PHE A 76 2.63 -4.54 2.53
C PHE A 76 1.29 -3.85 2.25
N ALA A 77 0.28 -4.66 1.90
CA ALA A 77 -1.08 -4.21 1.56
C ALA A 77 -2.09 -4.74 2.58
N ILE A 78 -1.79 -4.54 3.85
CA ILE A 78 -2.56 -5.01 5.00
C ILE A 78 -3.08 -3.82 5.82
N PRO A 79 -4.17 -3.98 6.61
CA PRO A 79 -4.64 -2.90 7.47
C PRO A 79 -3.57 -2.49 8.50
N SER A 80 -3.48 -1.18 8.77
CA SER A 80 -2.45 -0.56 9.61
C SER A 80 -2.28 -1.24 10.98
N VAL A 81 -3.38 -1.66 11.60
CA VAL A 81 -3.39 -2.35 12.91
C VAL A 81 -2.65 -3.70 12.92
N PHE A 82 -2.36 -4.28 11.74
CA PHE A 82 -1.68 -5.56 11.60
C PHE A 82 -0.25 -5.43 11.04
N ILE A 83 0.21 -4.23 10.68
CA ILE A 83 1.56 -4.01 10.10
C ILE A 83 2.64 -4.56 11.04
N ARG A 84 2.66 -4.12 12.30
CA ARG A 84 3.66 -4.56 13.29
C ARG A 84 3.69 -6.08 13.47
N SER A 85 2.52 -6.68 13.70
CA SER A 85 2.45 -8.12 13.93
C SER A 85 2.82 -8.96 12.70
N THR A 86 2.56 -8.44 11.51
CA THR A 86 2.96 -9.11 10.25
C THR A 86 4.44 -8.93 9.99
N ALA A 87 5.01 -7.74 10.22
CA ALA A 87 6.44 -7.49 10.12
C ALA A 87 7.23 -8.38 11.06
N ALA A 88 6.78 -8.53 12.33
CA ALA A 88 7.40 -9.43 13.31
C ALA A 88 7.46 -10.88 12.83
N LYS A 89 6.39 -11.37 12.20
CA LYS A 89 6.33 -12.75 11.67
C LYS A 89 7.14 -12.93 10.38
N ALA A 90 7.22 -11.87 9.56
CA ALA A 90 7.91 -11.90 8.27
C ALA A 90 9.43 -11.68 8.41
N ARG A 91 9.89 -11.09 9.53
CA ARG A 91 11.28 -10.66 9.73
C ARG A 91 12.31 -11.73 9.38
N ASP A 92 12.12 -12.96 9.83
CA ASP A 92 13.08 -14.04 9.62
C ASP A 92 13.24 -14.47 8.15
N TYR A 93 12.30 -14.05 7.30
CA TYR A 93 12.27 -14.37 5.86
C TYR A 93 12.64 -13.18 4.96
N ILE A 94 12.71 -11.97 5.53
CA ILE A 94 13.11 -10.76 4.83
C ILE A 94 14.63 -10.67 4.82
N VAL A 95 15.23 -10.42 3.66
CA VAL A 95 16.69 -10.26 3.58
C VAL A 95 17.10 -8.81 3.82
N ASP A 96 18.31 -8.62 4.37
CA ASP A 96 18.86 -7.28 4.52
C ASP A 96 19.03 -6.61 3.14
N GLY A 97 18.70 -5.33 3.04
CA GLY A 97 18.64 -4.61 1.76
C GLY A 97 17.34 -4.80 0.96
N GLN A 98 16.38 -5.57 1.48
CA GLN A 98 15.07 -5.76 0.83
C GLN A 98 14.35 -4.41 0.67
N ILE A 99 13.75 -4.18 -0.50
CA ILE A 99 12.82 -3.07 -0.72
C ILE A 99 11.42 -3.49 -0.29
N ILE A 100 10.83 -2.73 0.62
CA ILE A 100 9.47 -2.90 1.12
C ILE A 100 8.66 -1.68 0.72
N ALA A 101 7.59 -1.90 -0.04
CA ALA A 101 6.62 -0.86 -0.39
C ALA A 101 5.37 -1.04 0.50
N ASP A 102 5.06 -0.05 1.32
CA ASP A 102 3.88 -0.06 2.18
C ASP A 102 2.78 0.85 1.64
N VAL A 103 1.56 0.33 1.56
CA VAL A 103 0.37 1.08 1.15
C VAL A 103 -0.58 1.35 2.32
N GLY A 104 -0.19 0.97 3.53
CA GLY A 104 -0.93 1.25 4.76
C GLY A 104 -1.08 2.74 4.98
N LYS A 105 -2.15 3.12 5.69
CA LYS A 105 -2.40 4.51 6.07
C LYS A 105 -2.81 4.56 7.53
N GLY A 106 -2.16 5.43 8.28
CA GLY A 106 -2.48 5.60 9.69
C GLY A 106 -1.24 5.87 10.54
N VAL A 107 -1.50 5.94 11.83
CA VAL A 107 -0.50 6.11 12.89
C VAL A 107 -0.84 5.09 13.97
N GLU A 108 0.16 4.42 14.53
CA GLU A 108 -0.04 3.46 15.61
C GLU A 108 -0.43 4.19 16.90
N GLU A 109 -1.54 3.79 17.52
CA GLU A 109 -2.12 4.50 18.67
C GLU A 109 -1.16 4.55 19.88
N SER A 110 -0.42 3.48 20.13
CA SER A 110 0.44 3.35 21.32
C SER A 110 1.78 4.07 21.21
N THR A 111 2.34 4.20 20.01
CA THR A 111 3.68 4.75 19.78
C THR A 111 3.68 6.04 18.96
N PHE A 112 2.58 6.36 18.32
CA PHE A 112 2.43 7.42 17.32
C PHE A 112 3.35 7.26 16.10
N MET A 113 3.89 6.07 15.88
CA MET A 113 4.70 5.75 14.70
C MET A 113 3.85 5.67 13.45
N THR A 114 4.38 6.17 12.33
CA THR A 114 3.85 5.93 10.98
C THR A 114 4.11 4.49 10.55
N MET A 115 3.53 4.05 9.44
CA MET A 115 3.66 2.66 9.00
C MET A 115 5.10 2.31 8.62
N SER A 116 5.83 3.21 7.97
CA SER A 116 7.25 3.02 7.65
C SER A 116 8.09 2.88 8.93
N GLN A 117 7.87 3.76 9.91
CA GLN A 117 8.56 3.69 11.21
C GLN A 117 8.28 2.38 11.95
N ILE A 118 7.04 1.86 11.88
CA ILE A 118 6.71 0.56 12.47
C ILE A 118 7.48 -0.58 11.78
N LEU A 119 7.56 -0.56 10.45
CA LEU A 119 8.30 -1.56 9.70
C LEU A 119 9.79 -1.54 10.05
N GLU A 120 10.40 -0.35 10.07
CA GLU A 120 11.81 -0.18 10.45
C GLU A 120 12.06 -0.59 11.90
N ASP A 121 11.25 -0.14 12.86
CA ASP A 121 11.35 -0.53 14.27
C ASP A 121 11.26 -2.04 14.45
N GLU A 122 10.28 -2.68 13.82
CA GLU A 122 10.06 -4.11 14.01
C GLU A 122 11.13 -4.97 13.34
N LEU A 123 11.56 -4.60 12.14
CA LEU A 123 12.58 -5.35 11.40
C LEU A 123 13.97 -5.20 12.03
N ASN A 124 14.29 -4.04 12.60
CA ASN A 124 15.60 -3.80 13.22
C ASN A 124 15.78 -4.42 14.61
N LYS A 125 14.74 -5.02 15.21
CA LYS A 125 14.82 -5.60 16.57
C LYS A 125 15.86 -6.70 16.73
N ASP A 126 16.20 -7.40 15.68
CA ASP A 126 17.23 -8.44 15.71
C ASP A 126 18.63 -7.95 15.30
N GLY A 127 18.75 -6.68 14.90
CA GLY A 127 19.99 -6.05 14.45
C GLY A 127 20.53 -6.57 13.10
N LYS A 128 19.73 -7.33 12.32
CA LYS A 128 20.15 -7.92 11.04
C LYS A 128 19.60 -7.22 9.81
N HIS A 129 18.67 -6.29 10.00
CA HIS A 129 17.90 -5.66 8.90
C HIS A 129 18.17 -4.15 8.80
N GLY A 130 19.39 -3.71 9.14
CA GLY A 130 19.74 -2.28 9.15
C GLY A 130 19.76 -1.59 7.79
N ASN A 131 19.75 -2.34 6.69
CA ASN A 131 19.74 -1.82 5.33
C ASN A 131 18.42 -2.05 4.59
N VAL A 132 17.37 -2.55 5.26
CA VAL A 132 16.04 -2.65 4.66
C VAL A 132 15.55 -1.27 4.26
N LYS A 133 14.98 -1.16 3.06
CA LYS A 133 14.55 0.10 2.47
C LYS A 133 13.02 0.16 2.44
N VAL A 134 12.46 1.02 3.26
CA VAL A 134 11.01 1.21 3.28
C VAL A 134 10.61 2.35 2.36
N VAL A 135 9.61 2.11 1.53
CA VAL A 135 9.00 3.06 0.61
C VAL A 135 7.52 3.18 0.94
N ALA A 136 7.11 4.31 1.47
CA ALA A 136 5.70 4.60 1.70
C ALA A 136 5.00 4.95 0.39
N LEU A 137 3.96 4.19 0.03
CA LEU A 137 3.11 4.45 -1.14
C LEU A 137 1.80 5.09 -0.70
N SER A 138 1.63 6.39 -0.93
CA SER A 138 0.45 7.12 -0.48
C SER A 138 -0.12 8.03 -1.57
N GLY A 139 -1.45 8.20 -1.55
CA GLY A 139 -2.17 9.02 -2.52
C GLY A 139 -3.67 8.74 -2.51
N PRO A 140 -4.43 9.31 -3.46
CA PRO A 140 -5.84 9.03 -3.67
C PRO A 140 -6.00 7.66 -4.35
N THR A 141 -5.93 6.59 -3.56
CA THR A 141 -5.97 5.20 -4.04
C THR A 141 -7.26 4.53 -3.62
N HIS A 142 -8.30 4.67 -4.44
CA HIS A 142 -9.55 3.94 -4.29
C HIS A 142 -9.40 2.57 -4.98
N ALA A 143 -9.52 1.49 -4.23
CA ALA A 143 -9.18 0.16 -4.72
C ALA A 143 -10.06 -0.28 -5.90
N GLU A 144 -11.33 0.11 -5.89
CA GLU A 144 -12.30 -0.20 -6.94
C GLU A 144 -11.93 0.48 -8.27
N GLU A 145 -11.41 1.71 -8.23
CA GLU A 145 -10.96 2.42 -9.42
C GLU A 145 -9.66 1.81 -9.98
N ILE A 146 -8.72 1.45 -9.10
CA ILE A 146 -7.49 0.74 -9.49
C ILE A 146 -7.82 -0.62 -10.12
N ALA A 147 -8.80 -1.33 -9.56
CA ALA A 147 -9.28 -2.61 -10.08
C ALA A 147 -9.86 -2.53 -11.50
N LEU A 148 -10.29 -1.34 -11.91
CA LEU A 148 -10.82 -1.03 -13.24
C LEU A 148 -9.81 -0.28 -14.14
N ASP A 149 -8.53 -0.26 -13.76
CA ASP A 149 -7.44 0.43 -14.46
C ASP A 149 -7.67 1.93 -14.69
N MET A 150 -8.43 2.58 -13.79
CA MET A 150 -8.65 4.03 -13.88
C MET A 150 -7.37 4.81 -13.55
N PRO A 151 -7.10 5.91 -14.25
CA PRO A 151 -5.91 6.72 -14.00
C PRO A 151 -5.82 7.15 -12.54
N THR A 152 -4.72 6.80 -11.90
CA THR A 152 -4.47 7.05 -10.48
C THR A 152 -3.10 7.68 -10.28
N THR A 153 -2.98 8.60 -9.34
CA THR A 153 -1.72 9.23 -8.95
C THR A 153 -1.34 8.83 -7.53
N ILE A 154 -0.07 8.48 -7.33
CA ILE A 154 0.47 8.06 -6.05
C ILE A 154 1.89 8.61 -5.85
N VAL A 155 2.32 8.76 -4.61
CA VAL A 155 3.68 9.14 -4.23
C VAL A 155 4.39 7.94 -3.61
N ALA A 156 5.60 7.65 -4.09
CA ALA A 156 6.56 6.74 -3.47
C ALA A 156 7.54 7.59 -2.66
N ALA A 157 7.45 7.53 -1.35
CA ALA A 157 8.30 8.29 -0.44
C ALA A 157 9.28 7.38 0.28
N SER A 158 10.57 7.75 0.26
CA SER A 158 11.63 7.05 0.96
C SER A 158 12.82 7.98 1.21
N GLU A 159 13.52 7.82 2.34
CA GLU A 159 14.80 8.46 2.56
C GLU A 159 15.85 7.97 1.54
N ASP A 160 15.76 6.71 1.10
CA ASP A 160 16.53 6.17 -0.02
C ASP A 160 15.78 6.46 -1.34
N MET A 161 16.19 7.53 -2.01
CA MET A 161 15.59 7.95 -3.28
C MET A 161 15.78 6.94 -4.42
N ASP A 162 16.77 6.08 -4.35
CA ASP A 162 16.96 5.03 -5.36
C ASP A 162 15.94 3.90 -5.15
N ALA A 163 15.60 3.58 -3.90
CA ALA A 163 14.49 2.68 -3.58
C ALA A 163 13.13 3.27 -4.02
N ALA A 164 12.89 4.57 -3.79
CA ALA A 164 11.69 5.25 -4.26
C ALA A 164 11.55 5.19 -5.79
N LYS A 165 12.63 5.46 -6.53
CA LYS A 165 12.67 5.36 -8.01
C LYS A 165 12.50 3.93 -8.47
N TYR A 166 13.11 2.95 -7.77
CA TYR A 166 12.95 1.54 -8.11
C TYR A 166 11.48 1.12 -8.01
N VAL A 167 10.79 1.52 -6.93
CA VAL A 167 9.36 1.27 -6.79
C VAL A 167 8.56 2.03 -7.87
N GLN A 168 8.91 3.29 -8.19
CA GLN A 168 8.30 4.02 -9.30
C GLN A 168 8.40 3.24 -10.61
N ASP A 169 9.57 2.66 -10.91
CA ASP A 169 9.80 1.86 -12.13
C ASP A 169 8.95 0.58 -12.17
N VAL A 170 8.67 -0.03 -11.01
CA VAL A 170 7.76 -1.19 -10.91
C VAL A 170 6.36 -0.86 -11.40
N PHE A 171 5.92 0.38 -11.24
CA PHE A 171 4.60 0.83 -11.70
C PHE A 171 4.59 1.40 -13.14
N THR A 172 5.71 1.37 -13.83
CA THR A 172 5.77 1.79 -15.23
C THR A 172 4.85 0.92 -16.09
N ASN A 173 4.12 1.53 -17.03
CA ASN A 173 3.11 0.91 -17.88
C ASN A 173 1.85 0.41 -17.15
N THR A 174 1.60 0.91 -15.96
CA THR A 174 0.32 0.71 -15.26
C THR A 174 -0.59 1.94 -15.38
N CYS A 175 -1.81 1.86 -14.86
CA CYS A 175 -2.69 3.03 -14.73
C CYS A 175 -2.24 4.02 -13.65
N MET A 176 -1.19 3.68 -12.86
CA MET A 176 -0.67 4.54 -11.79
C MET A 176 0.47 5.43 -12.26
N ARG A 177 0.28 6.73 -12.08
CA ARG A 177 1.37 7.70 -12.15
C ARG A 177 2.02 7.82 -10.79
N VAL A 178 3.26 7.36 -10.65
CA VAL A 178 4.02 7.42 -9.40
C VAL A 178 4.99 8.59 -9.43
N TYR A 179 4.95 9.44 -8.40
CA TYR A 179 5.93 10.49 -8.13
C TYR A 179 6.82 10.05 -6.97
N THR A 180 8.05 10.53 -6.90
CA THR A 180 8.97 10.25 -5.80
C THR A 180 9.10 11.45 -4.87
N ASN A 181 9.28 11.21 -3.56
CA ASN A 181 9.49 12.24 -2.55
C ASN A 181 10.44 11.71 -1.45
N ALA A 182 11.24 12.59 -0.89
CA ALA A 182 12.12 12.26 0.25
C ALA A 182 11.43 12.50 1.62
N ASP A 183 10.34 13.27 1.66
CA ASP A 183 9.57 13.53 2.89
C ASP A 183 8.60 12.38 3.18
N VAL A 184 9.11 11.31 3.78
CA VAL A 184 8.34 10.12 4.13
C VAL A 184 7.24 10.47 5.13
N ILE A 185 7.60 11.16 6.21
CA ILE A 185 6.68 11.49 7.30
C ILE A 185 5.54 12.38 6.80
N GLY A 186 5.86 13.42 6.04
CA GLY A 186 4.84 14.30 5.45
C GLY A 186 3.88 13.55 4.55
N VAL A 187 4.37 12.64 3.70
CA VAL A 187 3.54 11.84 2.80
C VAL A 187 2.63 10.88 3.58
N GLU A 188 3.14 10.21 4.61
CA GLU A 188 2.35 9.29 5.44
C GLU A 188 1.30 10.03 6.30
N LEU A 189 1.68 11.14 6.95
CA LEU A 189 0.75 11.95 7.75
C LEU A 189 -0.35 12.54 6.87
N CYS A 190 -0.03 13.09 5.71
CA CYS A 190 -1.04 13.55 4.75
C CYS A 190 -2.00 12.42 4.35
N GLY A 191 -1.46 11.21 4.13
CA GLY A 191 -2.24 10.02 3.82
C GLY A 191 -3.20 9.60 4.93
N ALA A 192 -2.77 9.70 6.19
CA ALA A 192 -3.59 9.41 7.36
C ALA A 192 -4.66 10.49 7.61
N MET A 193 -4.28 11.76 7.53
CA MET A 193 -5.15 12.90 7.89
C MET A 193 -6.18 13.26 6.83
N LYS A 194 -5.92 12.97 5.53
CA LYS A 194 -6.85 13.31 4.44
C LYS A 194 -8.28 12.81 4.67
N ASN A 195 -8.44 11.71 5.39
CA ASN A 195 -9.74 11.11 5.64
C ASN A 195 -10.61 11.99 6.56
N VAL A 196 -10.01 12.80 7.44
CA VAL A 196 -10.73 13.79 8.27
C VAL A 196 -11.40 14.84 7.36
N ILE A 197 -10.65 15.33 6.37
CA ILE A 197 -11.17 16.30 5.41
C ILE A 197 -12.23 15.67 4.50
N ALA A 198 -12.00 14.45 4.06
CA ALA A 198 -12.97 13.71 3.24
C ALA A 198 -14.30 13.51 3.98
N LEU A 199 -14.24 13.15 5.28
CA LEU A 199 -15.44 13.02 6.12
C LEU A 199 -16.17 14.36 6.27
N ALA A 200 -15.45 15.45 6.58
CA ALA A 200 -16.04 16.79 6.69
C ALA A 200 -16.72 17.22 5.38
N CYS A 201 -16.08 16.99 4.23
CA CYS A 201 -16.67 17.26 2.92
C CYS A 201 -17.90 16.40 2.65
N GLY A 202 -17.87 15.12 3.04
CA GLY A 202 -19.01 14.21 2.90
C GLY A 202 -20.21 14.66 3.73
N ILE A 203 -19.98 15.08 4.99
CA ILE A 203 -21.02 15.64 5.86
C ILE A 203 -21.61 16.92 5.23
N ALA A 204 -20.75 17.87 4.83
CA ALA A 204 -21.20 19.13 4.21
C ALA A 204 -22.02 18.88 2.94
N ASN A 205 -21.63 17.91 2.12
CA ASN A 205 -22.38 17.51 0.94
C ASN A 205 -23.75 16.88 1.30
N GLY A 206 -23.75 16.01 2.32
CA GLY A 206 -24.98 15.32 2.77
C GLY A 206 -26.06 16.25 3.34
N ILE A 207 -25.65 17.34 4.01
CA ILE A 207 -26.57 18.38 4.55
C ILE A 207 -26.84 19.52 3.56
N GLY A 208 -26.32 19.43 2.31
CA GLY A 208 -26.66 20.39 1.26
C GLY A 208 -25.93 21.75 1.30
N CYS A 209 -24.73 21.81 1.90
CA CYS A 209 -23.95 23.07 1.97
C CYS A 209 -23.45 23.61 0.62
N GLY A 210 -23.52 22.84 -0.44
CA GLY A 210 -23.10 23.23 -1.79
C GLY A 210 -21.58 23.20 -2.02
N ASP A 211 -21.18 23.51 -3.27
CA ASP A 211 -19.78 23.35 -3.71
C ASP A 211 -18.82 24.38 -3.13
N ASN A 212 -19.27 25.60 -2.83
CA ASN A 212 -18.43 26.63 -2.23
C ASN A 212 -17.93 26.21 -0.83
N ALA A 213 -18.82 25.63 0.00
CA ALA A 213 -18.45 25.13 1.31
C ALA A 213 -17.50 23.96 1.21
N LYS A 214 -17.72 23.02 0.27
CA LYS A 214 -16.84 21.90 0.01
C LYS A 214 -15.45 22.35 -0.46
N ALA A 215 -15.38 23.30 -1.39
CA ALA A 215 -14.13 23.88 -1.86
C ALA A 215 -13.34 24.56 -0.73
N ALA A 216 -14.04 25.32 0.14
CA ALA A 216 -13.45 25.95 1.32
C ALA A 216 -12.89 24.93 2.31
N LEU A 217 -13.62 23.85 2.61
CA LEU A 217 -13.16 22.77 3.48
C LEU A 217 -11.92 22.08 2.93
N ILE A 218 -11.88 21.76 1.63
CA ILE A 218 -10.71 21.16 0.98
C ILE A 218 -9.52 22.10 1.06
N THR A 219 -9.68 23.36 0.63
CA THR A 219 -8.58 24.35 0.62
C THR A 219 -8.02 24.59 2.02
N ARG A 220 -8.91 24.77 3.01
CA ARG A 220 -8.49 24.98 4.39
C ARG A 220 -7.86 23.73 4.99
N GLY A 221 -8.45 22.57 4.73
CA GLY A 221 -7.92 21.27 5.17
C GLY A 221 -6.52 21.01 4.64
N MET A 222 -6.27 21.28 3.35
CA MET A 222 -4.94 21.17 2.76
C MET A 222 -3.94 22.12 3.44
N ALA A 223 -4.32 23.37 3.69
CA ALA A 223 -3.46 24.34 4.37
C ALA A 223 -3.10 23.91 5.81
N GLU A 224 -4.04 23.32 6.54
CA GLU A 224 -3.77 22.81 7.90
C GLU A 224 -2.88 21.56 7.90
N ILE A 225 -3.08 20.63 6.96
CA ILE A 225 -2.26 19.42 6.86
C ILE A 225 -0.82 19.76 6.44
N SER A 226 -0.63 20.78 5.60
CA SER A 226 0.70 21.20 5.11
C SER A 226 1.50 22.04 6.13
N ARG A 227 0.90 22.40 7.26
CA ARG A 227 1.49 23.25 8.30
C ARG A 227 2.30 22.46 9.31
#